data_b6a322d9de4f1c9668c2aae382908234
#
_entry.id   b6a322d9de4f1c9668c2aae382908234
#
_cell.length_a   1.000
_cell.length_b   1.000
_cell.length_c   1.000
_cell.angle_alpha   90.00
_cell.angle_beta   90.00
_cell.angle_gamma   90.00
#
_symmetry.space_group_name_H-M   'P 1'
#
loop_
_entity.id
_entity.type
_entity.pdbx_description
1 polymer ?
#
loop_
_entity_poly.entity_id
_entity_poly.type
_entity_poly.pdbx_seq_one_letter_code
_entity_poly.pdbx_strand_id
1 'polypeptide(L)'
;MTYTIKNLKTWNTWDGGGYSCTLHCDGQKIALVMNEGVGGETQIMSLDVNAPPVKIDGYRISVTPSYAKLVAYCKTLPKWDCLGEMHDVDPSLYIEELISETQYQKKLTNAKKRGTPFKLEGDDKFTFSVLNTLDQKVVINYLEKNHPNKYQLI
;
A
#
# COMPACT_ATOMS: atom_id res chain seq x y z
N MET A 1 3.46 -1.61 16.89
CA MET A 1 2.78 -0.42 16.24
C MET A 1 2.42 -0.84 14.82
N THR A 2 1.14 -0.82 14.49
CA THR A 2 0.62 -1.28 13.20
C THR A 2 -0.19 -0.17 12.55
N TYR A 3 0.21 0.23 11.35
CA TYR A 3 -0.54 1.19 10.54
C TYR A 3 -1.45 0.46 9.55
N THR A 4 -2.67 0.96 9.39
CA THR A 4 -3.66 0.42 8.46
C THR A 4 -4.44 1.54 7.80
N ILE A 5 -4.98 1.26 6.61
CA ILE A 5 -5.83 2.17 5.86
C ILE A 5 -7.27 1.70 5.92
N LYS A 6 -8.20 2.65 6.11
CA LYS A 6 -9.64 2.41 5.99
C LYS A 6 -10.30 3.47 5.11
N ASN A 7 -11.54 3.20 4.69
CA ASN A 7 -12.35 4.11 3.88
C ASN A 7 -11.67 4.59 2.60
N LEU A 8 -10.89 3.69 1.97
CA LEU A 8 -10.19 4.00 0.73
C LEU A 8 -11.19 4.26 -0.40
N LYS A 9 -11.11 5.46 -0.98
CA LYS A 9 -11.80 5.88 -2.20
C LYS A 9 -10.74 6.21 -3.25
N THR A 10 -10.96 5.82 -4.47
CA THR A 10 -10.06 6.10 -5.59
C THR A 10 -10.85 6.65 -6.76
N TRP A 11 -10.24 7.50 -7.56
CA TRP A 11 -10.81 8.06 -8.79
C TRP A 11 -9.73 8.22 -9.85
N ASN A 12 -10.14 8.25 -11.11
CA ASN A 12 -9.23 8.51 -12.21
C ASN A 12 -9.17 10.02 -12.48
N THR A 13 -7.98 10.49 -12.81
CA THR A 13 -7.72 11.85 -13.28
C THR A 13 -7.03 11.80 -14.64
N TRP A 14 -6.80 12.94 -15.26
CA TRP A 14 -6.08 13.03 -16.52
C TRP A 14 -4.58 12.71 -16.39
N ASP A 15 -4.03 12.83 -15.20
CA ASP A 15 -2.59 12.62 -14.88
C ASP A 15 -2.36 11.38 -14.00
N GLY A 16 -3.33 10.47 -13.93
CA GLY A 16 -3.20 9.24 -13.15
C GLY A 16 -4.40 8.94 -12.27
N GLY A 17 -4.15 8.59 -11.01
CA GLY A 17 -5.18 8.22 -10.04
C GLY A 17 -5.12 9.03 -8.77
N GLY A 18 -6.25 9.62 -8.37
CA GLY A 18 -6.40 10.23 -7.05
C GLY A 18 -6.94 9.23 -6.03
N TYR A 19 -6.74 9.54 -4.75
CA TYR A 19 -7.31 8.76 -3.66
C TYR A 19 -7.54 9.58 -2.39
N SER A 20 -8.44 9.11 -1.55
CA SER A 20 -8.57 9.54 -0.17
C SER A 20 -8.80 8.35 0.75
N CYS A 21 -8.27 8.42 1.96
CA CYS A 21 -8.45 7.38 2.96
C CYS A 21 -8.27 7.93 4.39
N THR A 22 -8.47 7.06 5.38
CA THR A 22 -8.14 7.33 6.77
C THR A 22 -6.99 6.44 7.20
N LEU A 23 -5.95 7.05 7.80
CA LEU A 23 -4.83 6.33 8.40
C LEU A 23 -5.14 6.02 9.86
N HIS A 24 -4.91 4.78 10.24
CA HIS A 24 -5.10 4.27 11.60
C HIS A 24 -3.76 3.73 12.13
N CYS A 25 -3.51 3.96 13.41
CA CYS A 25 -2.40 3.35 14.15
C CYS A 25 -2.98 2.55 15.31
N ASP A 26 -2.65 1.25 15.39
CA ASP A 26 -3.18 0.32 16.40
C ASP A 26 -4.72 0.40 16.54
N GLY A 27 -5.41 0.54 15.41
CA GLY A 27 -6.86 0.63 15.30
C GLY A 27 -7.45 2.03 15.51
N GLN A 28 -6.72 2.99 16.06
CA GLN A 28 -7.16 4.35 16.26
C GLN A 28 -6.92 5.21 15.02
N LYS A 29 -7.92 5.96 14.58
CA LYS A 29 -7.80 6.92 13.49
C LYS A 29 -6.89 8.08 13.90
N ILE A 30 -5.85 8.36 13.11
CA ILE A 30 -4.84 9.38 13.41
C ILE A 30 -4.72 10.46 12.35
N ALA A 31 -5.09 10.18 11.10
CA ALA A 31 -5.02 11.16 10.02
C ALA A 31 -6.07 10.92 8.93
N LEU A 32 -6.37 11.97 8.19
CA LEU A 32 -6.94 11.93 6.86
C LEU A 32 -5.81 11.99 5.84
N VAL A 33 -5.92 11.22 4.77
CA VAL A 33 -4.92 11.18 3.70
C VAL A 33 -5.62 11.43 2.38
N MET A 34 -5.03 12.28 1.54
CA MET A 34 -5.56 12.58 0.21
C MET A 34 -4.42 12.83 -0.79
N ASN A 35 -4.59 12.33 -2.00
CA ASN A 35 -3.82 12.71 -3.17
C ASN A 35 -4.82 13.01 -4.30
N GLU A 36 -4.76 14.19 -4.87
CA GLU A 36 -5.71 14.59 -5.91
C GLU A 36 -5.46 13.89 -7.25
N GLY A 37 -4.27 13.31 -7.45
CA GLY A 37 -3.90 12.59 -8.68
C GLY A 37 -3.62 13.52 -9.86
N VAL A 38 -3.16 14.72 -9.59
CA VAL A 38 -2.80 15.75 -10.60
C VAL A 38 -1.34 16.18 -10.48
N GLY A 39 -0.46 15.25 -10.07
CA GLY A 39 0.97 15.51 -9.91
C GLY A 39 1.36 16.18 -8.58
N GLY A 40 0.43 16.37 -7.66
CA GLY A 40 0.69 16.92 -6.33
C GLY A 40 1.15 15.86 -5.32
N GLU A 41 1.74 16.32 -4.21
CA GLU A 41 2.15 15.46 -3.10
C GLU A 41 0.95 14.88 -2.34
N THR A 42 1.15 13.72 -1.72
CA THR A 42 0.19 13.13 -0.79
C THR A 42 0.08 13.96 0.46
N GLN A 43 -1.11 14.48 0.73
CA GLN A 43 -1.43 15.27 1.91
C GLN A 43 -1.81 14.35 3.08
N ILE A 44 -1.11 14.50 4.21
CA ILE A 44 -1.36 13.76 5.45
C ILE A 44 -1.82 14.76 6.51
N MET A 45 -3.13 14.82 6.74
CA MET A 45 -3.77 15.73 7.68
C MET A 45 -3.99 15.01 9.01
N SER A 46 -3.08 15.21 9.97
CA SER A 46 -3.19 14.62 11.31
C SER A 46 -4.40 15.18 12.07
N LEU A 47 -4.99 14.35 12.94
CA LEU A 47 -6.17 14.73 13.73
C LEU A 47 -5.81 15.39 15.07
N ASP A 48 -4.58 15.26 15.53
CA ASP A 48 -4.06 15.82 16.78
C ASP A 48 -3.45 17.22 16.63
N VAL A 49 -4.06 18.05 15.76
CA VAL A 49 -3.58 19.41 15.44
C VAL A 49 -3.50 20.35 16.64
N ASN A 50 -4.27 20.08 17.70
CA ASN A 50 -4.25 20.84 18.95
C ASN A 50 -3.24 20.33 19.98
N ALA A 51 -2.56 19.22 19.70
CA ALA A 51 -1.50 18.72 20.58
C ALA A 51 -0.23 19.57 20.43
N PRO A 52 0.61 19.67 21.47
CA PRO A 52 1.88 20.38 21.39
C PRO A 52 2.72 19.82 20.23
N PRO A 53 3.21 20.67 19.32
CA PRO A 53 3.96 20.23 18.16
C PRO A 53 5.33 19.67 18.57
N VAL A 54 5.83 18.70 17.80
CA VAL A 54 7.11 18.02 18.00
C VAL A 54 8.09 18.44 16.92
N LYS A 55 9.33 18.68 17.31
CA LYS A 55 10.43 18.93 16.37
C LYS A 55 11.06 17.59 15.97
N ILE A 56 11.23 17.38 14.68
CA ILE A 56 11.90 16.20 14.12
C ILE A 56 13.19 16.66 13.45
N ASP A 57 14.27 15.93 13.67
CA ASP A 57 15.54 16.17 12.98
C ASP A 57 15.37 16.02 11.46
N GLY A 58 15.90 16.99 10.72
CA GLY A 58 15.76 17.06 9.27
C GLY A 58 14.51 17.81 8.78
N TYR A 59 13.55 18.14 9.67
CA TYR A 59 12.38 18.95 9.33
C TYR A 59 12.58 20.40 9.75
N ARG A 60 12.25 21.33 8.85
CA ARG A 60 12.36 22.78 9.13
C ARG A 60 11.28 23.31 10.08
N ILE A 61 10.15 22.62 10.10
CA ILE A 61 8.97 22.97 10.90
C ILE A 61 8.66 21.88 11.91
N SER A 62 8.02 22.26 13.01
CA SER A 62 7.45 21.31 13.97
C SER A 62 6.19 20.67 13.39
N VAL A 63 5.97 19.41 13.72
CA VAL A 63 4.87 18.59 13.22
C VAL A 63 4.00 18.08 14.38
N THR A 64 2.83 17.52 14.06
CA THR A 64 1.98 16.90 15.08
C THR A 64 2.60 15.63 15.66
N PRO A 65 2.28 15.24 16.90
CA PRO A 65 2.78 14.01 17.50
C PRO A 65 2.50 12.74 16.70
N SER A 66 1.30 12.64 16.10
CA SER A 66 0.94 11.49 15.24
C SER A 66 1.82 11.42 14.01
N TYR A 67 2.10 12.54 13.34
CA TYR A 67 2.99 12.58 12.19
C TYR A 67 4.43 12.25 12.58
N ALA A 68 4.91 12.79 13.71
CA ALA A 68 6.24 12.48 14.24
C ALA A 68 6.43 10.98 14.48
N LYS A 69 5.41 10.30 15.05
CA LYS A 69 5.42 8.84 15.25
C LYS A 69 5.46 8.08 13.93
N LEU A 70 4.72 8.54 12.92
CA LEU A 70 4.73 7.93 11.59
C LEU A 70 6.13 8.05 10.95
N VAL A 71 6.73 9.23 10.98
CA VAL A 71 8.11 9.43 10.48
C VAL A 71 9.11 8.52 11.20
N ALA A 72 9.05 8.46 12.54
CA ALA A 72 9.91 7.60 13.33
C ALA A 72 9.73 6.12 12.96
N TYR A 73 8.50 5.67 12.75
CA TYR A 73 8.20 4.31 12.29
C TYR A 73 8.77 4.04 10.89
N CYS A 74 8.59 4.94 9.93
CA CYS A 74 9.11 4.80 8.57
C CYS A 74 10.64 4.64 8.56
N LYS A 75 11.36 5.31 9.45
CA LYS A 75 12.82 5.15 9.62
C LYS A 75 13.25 3.77 10.12
N THR A 76 12.34 2.98 10.71
CA THR A 76 12.61 1.59 11.14
C THR A 76 12.42 0.57 10.02
N LEU A 77 11.80 0.97 8.91
CA LEU A 77 11.58 0.09 7.76
C LEU A 77 12.87 -0.11 6.96
N PRO A 78 12.98 -1.21 6.19
CA PRO A 78 14.08 -1.38 5.27
C PRO A 78 14.18 -0.19 4.32
N LYS A 79 15.40 0.33 4.18
CA LYS A 79 15.66 1.42 3.24
C LYS A 79 15.40 0.98 1.81
N TRP A 80 14.97 1.90 0.98
CA TRP A 80 14.78 1.65 -0.45
C TRP A 80 15.92 2.23 -1.27
N ASP A 81 16.26 1.56 -2.36
CA ASP A 81 17.30 2.00 -3.30
C ASP A 81 16.67 2.95 -4.33
N CYS A 82 17.25 4.13 -4.44
CA CYS A 82 16.94 5.08 -5.50
C CYS A 82 18.23 5.43 -6.24
N LEU A 83 18.41 4.89 -7.44
CA LEU A 83 19.57 5.13 -8.31
C LEU A 83 20.92 4.80 -7.64
N GLY A 84 20.96 3.77 -6.78
CA GLY A 84 22.17 3.36 -6.06
C GLY A 84 22.39 4.05 -4.71
N GLU A 85 21.46 4.90 -4.29
CA GLU A 85 21.47 5.52 -2.96
C GLU A 85 20.35 4.95 -2.08
N MET A 86 20.70 4.61 -0.83
CA MET A 86 19.77 4.03 0.16
C MET A 86 19.08 5.13 0.96
N HIS A 87 17.77 5.25 0.79
CA HIS A 87 16.95 6.26 1.46
C HIS A 87 16.05 5.65 2.54
N ASP A 88 15.78 6.42 3.59
CA ASP A 88 14.72 6.09 4.54
C ASP A 88 13.36 6.15 3.83
N VAL A 89 12.43 5.29 4.25
CA VAL A 89 11.05 5.31 3.70
C VAL A 89 10.37 6.60 4.12
N ASP A 90 9.89 7.36 3.14
CA ASP A 90 9.07 8.55 3.37
C ASP A 90 7.63 8.14 3.78
N PRO A 91 6.95 8.90 4.68
CA PRO A 91 5.56 8.63 5.05
C PRO A 91 4.59 8.51 3.88
N SER A 92 4.76 9.30 2.82
CA SER A 92 3.91 9.24 1.63
C SER A 92 4.08 7.93 0.87
N LEU A 93 5.33 7.51 0.63
CA LEU A 93 5.65 6.22 0.00
C LEU A 93 5.11 5.04 0.81
N TYR A 94 5.26 5.09 2.14
CA TYR A 94 4.71 4.06 3.01
C TYR A 94 3.18 3.95 2.91
N ILE A 95 2.49 5.09 2.88
CA ILE A 95 1.03 5.13 2.72
C ILE A 95 0.61 4.60 1.35
N GLU A 96 1.33 4.93 0.29
CA GLU A 96 1.07 4.40 -1.05
C GLU A 96 1.23 2.87 -1.12
N GLU A 97 2.22 2.32 -0.40
CA GLU A 97 2.36 0.87 -0.26
C GLU A 97 1.16 0.25 0.49
N LEU A 98 0.69 0.87 1.59
CA LEU A 98 -0.50 0.42 2.32
C LEU A 98 -1.78 0.49 1.45
N ILE A 99 -1.89 1.50 0.58
CA ILE A 99 -3.00 1.61 -0.38
C ILE A 99 -2.94 0.48 -1.39
N SER A 100 -1.78 0.24 -1.97
CA SER A 100 -1.55 -0.83 -2.94
C SER A 100 -1.86 -2.20 -2.34
N GLU A 101 -1.41 -2.47 -1.11
CA GLU A 101 -1.74 -3.69 -0.36
C GLU A 101 -3.24 -3.83 -0.13
N THR A 102 -3.90 -2.75 0.31
CA THR A 102 -5.36 -2.74 0.56
C THR A 102 -6.15 -3.04 -0.72
N GLN A 103 -5.75 -2.45 -1.84
CA GLN A 103 -6.38 -2.70 -3.14
C GLN A 103 -6.12 -4.13 -3.62
N TYR A 104 -4.90 -4.62 -3.45
CA TYR A 104 -4.52 -6.00 -3.79
C TYR A 104 -5.37 -7.01 -3.03
N GLN A 105 -5.48 -6.87 -1.71
CA GLN A 105 -6.28 -7.76 -0.87
C GLN A 105 -7.76 -7.76 -1.26
N LYS A 106 -8.31 -6.59 -1.60
CA LYS A 106 -9.69 -6.48 -2.11
C LYS A 106 -9.86 -7.20 -3.45
N LYS A 107 -8.93 -7.02 -4.39
CA LYS A 107 -8.93 -7.69 -5.69
C LYS A 107 -8.81 -9.21 -5.51
N LEU A 108 -7.88 -9.65 -4.66
CA LEU A 108 -7.65 -11.06 -4.36
C LEU A 108 -8.87 -11.73 -3.73
N THR A 109 -9.50 -11.08 -2.74
CA THR A 109 -10.74 -11.58 -2.12
C THR A 109 -11.87 -11.75 -3.14
N ASN A 110 -12.00 -10.79 -4.07
CA ASN A 110 -13.01 -10.88 -5.13
C ASN A 110 -12.66 -11.94 -6.18
N ALA A 111 -11.38 -12.12 -6.49
CA ALA A 111 -10.90 -13.13 -7.41
C ALA A 111 -11.18 -14.55 -6.88
N LYS A 112 -10.91 -14.80 -5.60
CA LYS A 112 -11.18 -16.09 -4.93
C LYS A 112 -12.65 -16.52 -4.96
N LYS A 113 -13.58 -15.57 -5.11
CA LYS A 113 -15.00 -15.89 -5.27
C LYS A 113 -15.36 -16.40 -6.68
N ARG A 114 -14.55 -16.10 -7.68
CA ARG A 114 -14.85 -16.36 -9.09
C ARG A 114 -13.92 -17.40 -9.72
N GLY A 115 -12.78 -17.67 -9.09
CA GLY A 115 -11.80 -18.58 -9.63
C GLY A 115 -10.62 -18.77 -8.69
N THR A 116 -9.56 -19.38 -9.21
CA THR A 116 -8.33 -19.63 -8.47
C THR A 116 -7.27 -18.61 -8.88
N PRO A 117 -6.87 -17.69 -7.99
CA PRO A 117 -5.78 -16.76 -8.26
C PRO A 117 -4.42 -17.44 -8.10
N PHE A 118 -3.46 -17.02 -8.92
CA PHE A 118 -2.09 -17.49 -8.90
C PHE A 118 -1.12 -16.40 -9.33
N LYS A 119 0.14 -16.53 -8.94
CA LYS A 119 1.26 -15.72 -9.41
C LYS A 119 2.16 -16.52 -10.31
N LEU A 120 2.74 -15.87 -11.30
CA LEU A 120 3.85 -16.38 -12.08
C LEU A 120 5.18 -15.86 -11.54
N GLU A 121 6.25 -16.59 -11.85
CA GLU A 121 7.61 -16.11 -11.60
C GLU A 121 7.85 -14.80 -12.37
N GLY A 122 8.28 -13.74 -11.65
CA GLY A 122 8.46 -12.40 -12.21
C GLY A 122 7.26 -11.45 -12.05
N ASP A 123 6.11 -11.94 -11.55
CA ASP A 123 4.99 -11.07 -11.23
C ASP A 123 5.37 -10.10 -10.08
N ASP A 124 4.96 -8.83 -10.23
CA ASP A 124 5.12 -7.84 -9.18
C ASP A 124 4.41 -8.23 -7.89
N LYS A 125 4.83 -7.62 -6.76
CA LYS A 125 4.27 -7.86 -5.42
C LYS A 125 2.75 -7.84 -5.40
N PHE A 126 2.12 -6.92 -6.13
CA PHE A 126 0.67 -6.68 -6.14
C PHE A 126 -0.05 -7.14 -7.41
N THR A 127 0.58 -8.03 -8.19
CA THR A 127 0.01 -8.59 -9.42
C THR A 127 -0.35 -10.06 -9.22
N PHE A 128 -1.39 -10.52 -9.88
CA PHE A 128 -1.76 -11.93 -9.99
C PHE A 128 -2.68 -12.16 -11.18
N SER A 129 -2.74 -13.41 -11.64
CA SER A 129 -3.68 -13.89 -12.65
C SER A 129 -4.77 -14.75 -12.02
N VAL A 130 -5.87 -14.99 -12.73
CA VAL A 130 -6.99 -15.79 -12.24
C VAL A 130 -7.43 -16.78 -13.32
N LEU A 131 -7.51 -18.05 -12.96
CA LEU A 131 -8.25 -19.03 -13.75
C LEU A 131 -9.69 -19.11 -13.27
N ASN A 132 -10.65 -18.94 -14.19
CA ASN A 132 -12.09 -18.91 -13.89
C ASN A 132 -12.63 -20.31 -13.54
N THR A 133 -12.00 -20.99 -12.62
CA THR A 133 -12.41 -22.28 -12.05
C THR A 133 -11.93 -22.40 -10.61
N LEU A 134 -12.73 -23.04 -9.79
CA LEU A 134 -12.41 -23.38 -8.40
C LEU A 134 -11.87 -24.82 -8.28
N ASP A 135 -11.88 -25.60 -9.37
CA ASP A 135 -11.33 -26.96 -9.38
C ASP A 135 -9.79 -26.90 -9.42
N GLN A 136 -9.18 -27.15 -8.28
CA GLN A 136 -7.73 -27.10 -8.13
C GLN A 136 -6.98 -28.08 -9.05
N LYS A 137 -7.57 -29.25 -9.38
CA LYS A 137 -6.93 -30.21 -10.30
C LYS A 137 -6.83 -29.63 -11.70
N VAL A 138 -7.89 -28.97 -12.17
CA VAL A 138 -7.91 -28.30 -13.48
C VAL A 138 -6.87 -27.17 -13.49
N VAL A 139 -6.79 -26.39 -12.42
CA VAL A 139 -5.83 -25.29 -12.28
C VAL A 139 -4.38 -25.82 -12.32
N ILE A 140 -4.06 -26.81 -11.51
CA ILE A 140 -2.71 -27.39 -11.44
C ILE A 140 -2.32 -27.95 -12.81
N ASN A 141 -3.18 -28.76 -13.45
CA ASN A 141 -2.90 -29.33 -14.77
C ASN A 141 -2.64 -28.24 -15.82
N TYR A 142 -3.42 -27.15 -15.79
CA TYR A 142 -3.22 -26.02 -16.69
C TYR A 142 -1.86 -25.34 -16.45
N LEU A 143 -1.54 -25.05 -15.17
CA LEU A 143 -0.32 -24.33 -14.79
C LEU A 143 0.94 -25.19 -15.05
N GLU A 144 0.92 -26.47 -14.72
CA GLU A 144 2.02 -27.39 -15.03
C GLU A 144 2.29 -27.53 -16.53
N LYS A 145 1.22 -27.54 -17.34
CA LYS A 145 1.36 -27.61 -18.80
C LYS A 145 1.92 -26.32 -19.41
N ASN A 146 1.49 -25.15 -18.93
CA ASN A 146 1.79 -23.87 -19.56
C ASN A 146 2.91 -23.08 -18.87
N HIS A 147 3.11 -23.31 -17.56
CA HIS A 147 4.07 -22.59 -16.70
C HIS A 147 4.76 -23.56 -15.73
N PRO A 148 5.47 -24.59 -16.23
CA PRO A 148 6.05 -25.62 -15.37
C PRO A 148 7.01 -25.02 -14.33
N ASN A 149 6.74 -25.27 -13.06
CA ASN A 149 7.53 -24.78 -11.89
C ASN A 149 7.70 -23.27 -11.77
N LYS A 150 6.85 -22.47 -12.45
CA LYS A 150 6.93 -21.00 -12.48
C LYS A 150 5.67 -20.33 -11.94
N TYR A 151 4.94 -20.99 -11.06
CA TYR A 151 3.71 -20.47 -10.49
C TYR A 151 3.62 -20.73 -9.00
N GLN A 152 2.81 -19.89 -8.33
CA GLN A 152 2.39 -20.04 -6.94
C GLN A 152 0.88 -19.81 -6.85
N LEU A 153 0.16 -20.76 -6.27
CA LEU A 153 -1.25 -20.54 -5.87
C LEU A 153 -1.33 -19.64 -4.66
N ILE A 154 -2.32 -18.73 -4.62
CA ILE A 154 -2.45 -17.70 -3.57
C ILE A 154 -3.87 -17.57 -3.02
#